data_147f4a5f55e4ea8a192ab9b617291965
#
_entry.id   147f4a5f55e4ea8a192ab9b617291965
#
_cell.length_a   1.000
_cell.length_b   1.000
_cell.length_c   1.000
_cell.angle_alpha   90.00
_cell.angle_beta   90.00
_cell.angle_gamma   90.00
#
_symmetry.space_group_name_H-M   'P 1'
#
loop_
_entity.id
_entity.type
_entity.pdbx_description
1 polymer ?
#
loop_
_entity_poly.entity_id
_entity_poly.type
_entity_poly.pdbx_seq_one_letter_code
_entity_poly.pdbx_strand_id
1 'polypeptide(L)'
;VITSLTSSEDSYDSDTIHNTMMKYFGVSADTVDIIYINNNDEREHLGSYVPLEQIGTKTFSCALVAPTTKGGIQVKTANLSWVTCNMIASTLSTSGVTNCQVVAASPFEVSGTGALTGVIMAYETASDVTLDEEKKDLANEELVTTGNLADTVGQSKATAVINETKLQVIENNITDISEITNIVNNISNDYDVTISDDQSE
;
A
#
# COMPACT_ATOMS: atom_id res chain seq x y z
N VAL A 1 9.63 -4.24 -15.97
CA VAL A 1 9.84 -3.52 -14.70
C VAL A 1 9.35 -2.12 -14.88
N ILE A 2 8.44 -1.67 -14.04
CA ILE A 2 7.84 -0.34 -14.14
C ILE A 2 8.10 0.45 -12.88
N THR A 3 8.43 1.72 -13.05
CA THR A 3 8.63 2.68 -11.98
C THR A 3 7.48 3.67 -12.00
N SER A 4 6.77 3.84 -10.91
CA SER A 4 5.82 4.93 -10.75
C SER A 4 6.58 6.14 -10.20
N LEU A 5 6.51 7.24 -10.91
CA LEU A 5 7.14 8.50 -10.57
C LEU A 5 6.12 9.60 -10.47
N THR A 6 6.32 10.48 -9.53
CA THR A 6 5.43 11.59 -9.26
C THR A 6 5.96 12.88 -9.86
N SER A 7 5.12 13.60 -10.57
CA SER A 7 5.38 15.00 -10.92
C SER A 7 4.71 15.90 -9.86
N SER A 8 5.48 16.70 -9.12
CA SER A 8 4.91 17.85 -8.46
C SER A 8 5.02 19.05 -9.39
N GLU A 9 3.92 19.72 -9.65
CA GLU A 9 3.92 20.97 -10.43
C GLU A 9 4.57 22.15 -9.67
N ASP A 10 4.92 21.97 -8.39
CA ASP A 10 5.43 23.04 -7.53
C ASP A 10 6.87 22.83 -7.08
N SER A 11 7.76 23.60 -7.63
CA SER A 11 9.04 24.13 -7.09
C SER A 11 10.13 23.19 -6.58
N TYR A 12 9.96 21.88 -6.49
CA TYR A 12 11.07 20.93 -6.51
C TYR A 12 11.21 20.46 -7.95
N ASP A 13 12.42 20.57 -8.47
CA ASP A 13 12.79 20.05 -9.77
C ASP A 13 12.39 18.55 -9.85
N SER A 14 11.24 18.29 -10.47
CA SER A 14 10.71 16.94 -10.66
C SER A 14 11.76 16.03 -11.32
N ASP A 15 12.59 16.62 -12.20
CA ASP A 15 13.69 15.93 -12.86
C ASP A 15 14.78 15.51 -11.86
N THR A 16 15.07 16.32 -10.84
CA THR A 16 16.04 15.96 -9.80
C THR A 16 15.55 14.80 -8.93
N ILE A 17 14.29 14.81 -8.53
CA ILE A 17 13.67 13.70 -7.77
C ILE A 17 13.67 12.44 -8.63
N HIS A 18 13.19 12.55 -9.86
CA HIS A 18 13.17 11.47 -10.84
C HIS A 18 14.56 10.83 -10.98
N ASN A 19 15.56 11.62 -11.32
CA ASN A 19 16.93 11.13 -11.52
C ASN A 19 17.54 10.54 -10.24
N THR A 20 17.22 11.08 -9.08
CA THR A 20 17.67 10.56 -7.78
C THR A 20 17.05 9.20 -7.51
N MET A 21 15.74 9.05 -7.73
CA MET A 21 15.05 7.79 -7.50
C MET A 21 15.43 6.71 -8.51
N MET A 22 15.64 7.06 -9.78
CA MET A 22 16.15 6.14 -10.79
C MET A 22 17.52 5.56 -10.39
N LYS A 23 18.43 6.40 -9.87
CA LYS A 23 19.73 5.95 -9.34
C LYS A 23 19.56 5.05 -8.11
N TYR A 24 18.67 5.42 -7.20
CA TYR A 24 18.38 4.63 -6.00
C TYR A 24 17.85 3.24 -6.36
N PHE A 25 16.94 3.15 -7.32
CA PHE A 25 16.41 1.88 -7.81
C PHE A 25 17.38 1.10 -8.71
N GLY A 26 18.47 1.73 -9.16
CA GLY A 26 19.44 1.09 -10.05
C GLY A 26 18.91 0.81 -11.44
N VAL A 27 18.02 1.65 -11.95
CA VAL A 27 17.37 1.52 -13.26
C VAL A 27 17.60 2.77 -14.12
N SER A 28 17.39 2.64 -15.42
CA SER A 28 17.44 3.74 -16.38
C SER A 28 16.14 3.81 -17.19
N ALA A 29 15.81 4.98 -17.73
CA ALA A 29 14.54 5.22 -18.42
C ALA A 29 14.31 4.33 -19.67
N ASP A 30 15.37 3.81 -20.23
CA ASP A 30 15.32 2.87 -21.37
C ASP A 30 15.08 1.40 -20.93
N THR A 31 15.12 1.12 -19.63
CA THR A 31 14.97 -0.24 -19.07
C THR A 31 13.68 -0.43 -18.29
N VAL A 32 12.90 0.62 -18.10
CA VAL A 32 11.64 0.60 -17.33
C VAL A 32 10.58 1.42 -18.03
N ASP A 33 9.33 1.04 -17.87
CA ASP A 33 8.21 1.91 -18.22
C ASP A 33 7.94 2.86 -17.03
N ILE A 34 7.73 4.14 -17.33
CA ILE A 34 7.55 5.17 -16.30
C ILE A 34 6.10 5.62 -16.32
N ILE A 35 5.48 5.58 -15.15
CA ILE A 35 4.14 6.11 -14.90
C ILE A 35 4.28 7.30 -13.96
N TYR A 36 3.63 8.39 -14.29
CA TYR A 36 3.59 9.59 -13.46
C TYR A 36 2.30 9.59 -12.64
N ILE A 37 2.46 9.72 -11.32
CA ILE A 37 1.37 9.83 -10.35
C ILE A 37 1.46 11.23 -9.73
N ASN A 38 0.36 11.92 -9.67
CA ASN A 38 0.24 13.23 -9.05
C ASN A 38 -0.74 13.23 -7.87
N ASN A 39 -0.84 14.32 -7.15
CA ASN A 39 -1.70 14.40 -5.97
C ASN A 39 -3.21 14.28 -6.29
N ASN A 40 -3.65 14.56 -7.52
CA ASN A 40 -5.04 14.31 -7.90
C ASN A 40 -5.31 12.81 -8.01
N ASP A 41 -4.36 12.04 -8.56
CA ASP A 41 -4.45 10.58 -8.63
C ASP A 41 -4.52 9.97 -7.22
N GLU A 42 -3.70 10.46 -6.27
CA GLU A 42 -3.77 10.03 -4.87
C GLU A 42 -5.15 10.33 -4.25
N ARG A 43 -5.71 11.51 -4.51
CA ARG A 43 -7.03 11.90 -4.00
C ARG A 43 -8.16 11.10 -4.64
N GLU A 44 -8.06 10.78 -5.92
CA GLU A 44 -9.04 9.97 -6.62
C GLU A 44 -9.06 8.53 -6.09
N HIS A 45 -7.89 7.92 -5.92
CA HIS A 45 -7.77 6.52 -5.49
C HIS A 45 -7.86 6.32 -3.98
N LEU A 46 -7.34 7.25 -3.18
CA LEU A 46 -7.23 7.10 -1.73
C LEU A 46 -8.08 8.09 -0.92
N GLY A 47 -8.61 9.15 -1.56
CA GLY A 47 -9.25 10.26 -0.85
C GLY A 47 -10.52 9.91 -0.08
N SER A 48 -11.20 8.82 -0.44
CA SER A 48 -12.35 8.30 0.31
C SER A 48 -11.94 7.44 1.51
N TYR A 49 -10.70 7.00 1.56
CA TYR A 49 -10.19 6.02 2.52
C TYR A 49 -9.10 6.58 3.45
N VAL A 50 -8.25 7.45 2.95
CA VAL A 50 -7.09 7.99 3.69
C VAL A 50 -7.33 9.45 4.08
N PRO A 51 -7.07 9.84 5.34
CA PRO A 51 -7.18 11.22 5.76
C PRO A 51 -6.37 12.16 4.83
N LEU A 52 -6.99 13.29 4.43
CA LEU A 52 -6.35 14.24 3.50
C LEU A 52 -5.03 14.80 4.04
N GLU A 53 -4.82 14.81 5.34
CA GLU A 53 -3.57 15.18 6.00
C GLU A 53 -2.44 14.20 5.68
N GLN A 54 -2.75 12.91 5.54
CA GLN A 54 -1.78 11.87 5.13
C GLN A 54 -1.48 11.92 3.63
N ILE A 55 -2.50 12.19 2.81
CA ILE A 55 -2.31 12.38 1.37
C ILE A 55 -1.50 13.66 1.10
N GLY A 56 -1.78 14.72 1.86
CA GLY A 56 -1.13 16.00 1.70
C GLY A 56 -1.53 16.73 0.41
N THR A 57 -0.62 17.56 -0.10
CA THR A 57 -0.86 18.39 -1.29
C THR A 57 0.16 18.16 -2.41
N LYS A 58 1.13 17.30 -2.19
CA LYS A 58 2.24 17.01 -3.13
C LYS A 58 2.63 15.55 -3.04
N THR A 59 3.04 14.99 -4.16
CA THR A 59 3.45 13.60 -4.30
C THR A 59 4.96 13.50 -4.53
N PHE A 60 5.68 12.79 -3.66
CA PHE A 60 7.15 12.68 -3.74
C PHE A 60 7.66 11.23 -3.69
N SER A 61 6.84 10.29 -3.22
CA SER A 61 7.24 8.89 -3.13
C SER A 61 7.09 8.20 -4.48
N CYS A 62 8.01 7.26 -4.73
CA CYS A 62 8.10 6.49 -5.96
C CYS A 62 8.06 5.00 -5.64
N ALA A 63 7.63 4.19 -6.57
CA ALA A 63 7.70 2.74 -6.47
C ALA A 63 8.27 2.11 -7.74
N LEU A 64 9.19 1.18 -7.57
CA LEU A 64 9.63 0.27 -8.61
C LEU A 64 8.92 -1.07 -8.43
N VAL A 65 8.17 -1.50 -9.43
CA VAL A 65 7.38 -2.73 -9.39
C VAL A 65 7.85 -3.69 -10.47
N ALA A 66 8.17 -4.90 -10.07
CA ALA A 66 8.61 -5.98 -10.96
C ALA A 66 7.72 -7.23 -10.75
N PRO A 67 6.77 -7.53 -11.64
CA PRO A 67 6.05 -8.80 -11.62
C PRO A 67 7.01 -9.98 -11.70
N THR A 68 6.74 -11.03 -10.94
CA THR A 68 7.54 -12.25 -10.91
C THR A 68 6.64 -13.48 -11.06
N THR A 69 7.22 -14.64 -11.38
CA THR A 69 6.46 -15.89 -11.55
C THR A 69 6.40 -16.73 -10.29
N LYS A 70 7.19 -16.38 -9.28
CA LYS A 70 7.29 -17.09 -8.00
C LYS A 70 7.93 -16.21 -6.93
N GLY A 71 7.79 -16.59 -5.67
CA GLY A 71 8.46 -15.94 -4.55
C GLY A 71 7.54 -15.07 -3.70
N GLY A 72 6.24 -15.00 -4.05
CA GLY A 72 5.28 -14.17 -3.33
C GLY A 72 5.49 -12.67 -3.57
N ILE A 73 4.83 -11.86 -2.78
CA ILE A 73 4.97 -10.42 -2.79
C ILE A 73 6.11 -10.02 -1.85
N GLN A 74 7.14 -9.39 -2.40
CA GLN A 74 8.30 -8.94 -1.65
C GLN A 74 8.40 -7.43 -1.73
N VAL A 75 8.32 -6.75 -0.59
CA VAL A 75 8.31 -5.28 -0.51
C VAL A 75 9.47 -4.77 0.32
N LYS A 76 10.09 -3.68 -0.13
CA LYS A 76 11.04 -2.87 0.64
C LYS A 76 10.58 -1.42 0.61
N THR A 77 10.72 -0.73 1.74
CA THR A 77 10.42 0.70 1.83
C THR A 77 11.61 1.48 2.36
N ALA A 78 11.72 2.75 1.95
CA ALA A 78 12.70 3.69 2.48
C ALA A 78 12.14 5.12 2.50
N ASN A 79 12.33 5.82 3.62
CA ASN A 79 11.84 7.18 3.85
C ASN A 79 10.32 7.33 3.72
N LEU A 80 9.57 6.31 4.11
CA LEU A 80 8.10 6.34 4.20
C LEU A 80 7.72 6.26 5.68
N SER A 81 7.02 7.28 6.19
CA SER A 81 6.68 7.40 7.62
C SER A 81 5.35 6.73 7.98
N TRP A 82 4.42 6.64 7.03
CA TRP A 82 3.09 6.07 7.24
C TRP A 82 2.89 4.75 6.48
N VAL A 83 3.20 4.72 5.18
CA VAL A 83 3.06 3.50 4.36
C VAL A 83 4.18 2.51 4.69
N THR A 84 3.82 1.27 5.05
CA THR A 84 4.75 0.20 5.39
C THR A 84 4.88 -0.85 4.29
N CYS A 85 5.91 -1.70 4.39
CA CYS A 85 6.06 -2.88 3.53
C CYS A 85 4.81 -3.77 3.56
N ASN A 86 4.26 -3.97 4.76
CA ASN A 86 3.11 -4.86 4.95
C ASN A 86 1.82 -4.26 4.37
N MET A 87 1.62 -2.95 4.49
CA MET A 87 0.49 -2.26 3.87
C MET A 87 0.51 -2.43 2.35
N ILE A 88 1.65 -2.19 1.70
CA ILE A 88 1.81 -2.39 0.25
C ILE A 88 1.58 -3.86 -0.13
N ALA A 89 2.17 -4.80 0.61
CA ALA A 89 2.03 -6.23 0.33
C ALA A 89 0.56 -6.69 0.48
N SER A 90 -0.13 -6.23 1.52
CA SER A 90 -1.54 -6.54 1.76
C SER A 90 -2.44 -5.95 0.67
N THR A 91 -2.24 -4.68 0.32
CA THR A 91 -2.96 -4.02 -0.78
C THR A 91 -2.84 -4.80 -2.09
N LEU A 92 -1.62 -5.18 -2.48
CA LEU A 92 -1.39 -5.98 -3.68
C LEU A 92 -2.05 -7.37 -3.60
N SER A 93 -1.91 -8.04 -2.45
CA SER A 93 -2.51 -9.37 -2.24
C SER A 93 -4.03 -9.32 -2.32
N THR A 94 -4.66 -8.36 -1.66
CA THR A 94 -6.13 -8.19 -1.67
C THR A 94 -6.63 -7.80 -3.06
N SER A 95 -5.84 -7.03 -3.82
CA SER A 95 -6.12 -6.73 -5.23
C SER A 95 -5.93 -7.93 -6.17
N GLY A 96 -5.44 -9.07 -5.69
CA GLY A 96 -5.30 -10.31 -6.46
C GLY A 96 -3.90 -10.59 -7.01
N VAL A 97 -2.91 -9.79 -6.64
CA VAL A 97 -1.51 -10.03 -7.02
C VAL A 97 -0.94 -11.19 -6.18
N THR A 98 -0.25 -12.12 -6.81
CA THR A 98 0.34 -13.27 -6.13
C THR A 98 1.86 -13.23 -6.04
N ASN A 99 2.52 -12.63 -7.02
CA ASN A 99 3.99 -12.60 -7.07
C ASN A 99 4.49 -11.29 -7.68
N CYS A 100 5.25 -10.52 -6.91
CA CYS A 100 5.98 -9.35 -7.41
C CYS A 100 7.08 -8.92 -6.45
N GLN A 101 7.99 -8.09 -6.93
CA GLN A 101 8.94 -7.36 -6.12
C GLN A 101 8.64 -5.87 -6.21
N VAL A 102 8.62 -5.20 -5.06
CA VAL A 102 8.36 -3.77 -4.95
C VAL A 102 9.46 -3.11 -4.11
N VAL A 103 9.95 -1.98 -4.57
CA VAL A 103 10.73 -1.05 -3.77
C VAL A 103 10.02 0.30 -3.80
N ALA A 104 9.49 0.73 -2.66
CA ALA A 104 8.80 2.01 -2.52
C ALA A 104 9.65 2.96 -1.68
N ALA A 105 9.95 4.15 -2.19
CA ALA A 105 10.87 5.05 -1.51
C ALA A 105 10.64 6.53 -1.88
N SER A 106 11.22 7.40 -1.07
CA SER A 106 11.32 8.84 -1.36
C SER A 106 12.74 9.34 -1.02
N PRO A 107 13.21 10.42 -1.65
CA PRO A 107 14.52 11.00 -1.34
C PRO A 107 14.60 11.60 0.08
N PHE A 108 13.46 11.90 0.70
CA PHE A 108 13.30 12.36 2.07
C PHE A 108 12.03 11.76 2.68
N GLU A 109 11.84 11.90 3.99
CA GLU A 109 10.69 11.30 4.67
C GLU A 109 9.36 11.94 4.26
N VAL A 110 8.41 11.09 3.86
CA VAL A 110 7.03 11.44 3.47
C VAL A 110 6.06 10.34 3.90
N SER A 111 4.74 10.58 3.83
CA SER A 111 3.72 9.56 4.17
C SER A 111 3.84 8.28 3.33
N GLY A 112 4.07 8.41 2.04
CA GLY A 112 4.22 7.28 1.11
C GLY A 112 2.97 6.98 0.27
N THR A 113 1.91 7.78 0.38
CA THR A 113 0.63 7.58 -0.32
C THR A 113 0.78 7.58 -1.84
N GLY A 114 1.68 8.41 -2.39
CA GLY A 114 1.97 8.39 -3.83
C GLY A 114 2.55 7.07 -4.32
N ALA A 115 3.50 6.49 -3.58
CA ALA A 115 4.03 5.17 -3.90
C ALA A 115 2.94 4.09 -3.83
N LEU A 116 2.06 4.17 -2.83
CA LEU A 116 0.95 3.24 -2.67
C LEU A 116 -0.04 3.31 -3.84
N THR A 117 -0.47 4.52 -4.23
CA THR A 117 -1.32 4.75 -5.41
C THR A 117 -0.64 4.18 -6.67
N GLY A 118 0.63 4.46 -6.84
CA GLY A 118 1.39 4.05 -8.01
C GLY A 118 1.67 2.56 -8.12
N VAL A 119 1.73 1.83 -7.01
CA VAL A 119 2.09 0.39 -7.00
C VAL A 119 1.09 -0.46 -7.78
N ILE A 120 -0.21 -0.24 -7.61
CA ILE A 120 -1.26 -0.99 -8.33
C ILE A 120 -1.19 -0.67 -9.83
N MET A 121 -1.17 0.61 -10.19
CA MET A 121 -1.08 1.05 -11.59
C MET A 121 0.18 0.54 -12.27
N ALA A 122 1.32 0.57 -11.57
CA ALA A 122 2.58 0.05 -12.08
C ALA A 122 2.55 -1.47 -12.27
N TYR A 123 1.89 -2.21 -11.37
CA TYR A 123 1.73 -3.66 -11.54
C TYR A 123 0.86 -3.99 -12.74
N GLU A 124 -0.29 -3.34 -12.89
CA GLU A 124 -1.20 -3.52 -14.05
C GLU A 124 -0.46 -3.27 -15.38
N THR A 125 0.28 -2.16 -15.46
CA THR A 125 1.04 -1.82 -16.67
C THR A 125 2.17 -2.84 -16.93
N ALA A 126 2.92 -3.26 -15.88
CA ALA A 126 4.03 -4.19 -16.02
C ALA A 126 3.61 -5.61 -16.39
N SER A 127 2.42 -6.03 -15.96
CA SER A 127 1.91 -7.39 -16.18
C SER A 127 0.95 -7.51 -17.36
N ASP A 128 0.53 -6.37 -17.95
CA ASP A 128 -0.54 -6.28 -18.95
C ASP A 128 -1.85 -6.92 -18.45
N VAL A 129 -2.15 -6.71 -17.16
CA VAL A 129 -3.34 -7.24 -16.47
C VAL A 129 -4.09 -6.09 -15.84
N THR A 130 -5.40 -6.04 -16.02
CA THR A 130 -6.29 -5.16 -15.26
C THR A 130 -6.78 -5.90 -14.02
N LEU A 131 -6.51 -5.36 -12.84
CA LEU A 131 -7.00 -5.90 -11.58
C LEU A 131 -8.48 -5.52 -11.40
N ASP A 132 -9.17 -6.33 -10.64
CA ASP A 132 -10.59 -6.16 -10.34
C ASP A 132 -10.82 -4.92 -9.47
N GLU A 133 -11.72 -4.01 -9.88
CA GLU A 133 -11.98 -2.74 -9.18
C GLU A 133 -12.53 -2.97 -7.77
N GLU A 134 -13.44 -3.94 -7.58
CA GLU A 134 -13.99 -4.24 -6.26
C GLU A 134 -12.90 -4.71 -5.29
N LYS A 135 -11.92 -5.46 -5.81
CA LYS A 135 -10.76 -5.88 -5.01
C LYS A 135 -9.80 -4.74 -4.71
N LYS A 136 -9.66 -3.79 -5.61
CA LYS A 136 -8.86 -2.58 -5.35
C LYS A 136 -9.52 -1.71 -4.28
N ASP A 137 -10.83 -1.56 -4.32
CA ASP A 137 -11.60 -0.82 -3.31
C ASP A 137 -11.48 -1.50 -1.94
N LEU A 138 -11.67 -2.82 -1.86
CA LEU A 138 -11.47 -3.59 -0.63
C LEU A 138 -10.03 -3.48 -0.09
N ALA A 139 -9.04 -3.47 -0.97
CA ALA A 139 -7.66 -3.29 -0.58
C ALA A 139 -7.40 -1.89 0.03
N ASN A 140 -8.07 -0.86 -0.49
CA ASN A 140 -7.99 0.49 0.04
C ASN A 140 -8.70 0.61 1.41
N GLU A 141 -9.88 0.00 1.57
CA GLU A 141 -10.57 -0.06 2.88
C GLU A 141 -9.73 -0.77 3.94
N GLU A 142 -9.15 -1.92 3.60
CA GLU A 142 -8.25 -2.65 4.49
C GLU A 142 -7.03 -1.81 4.90
N LEU A 143 -6.46 -1.07 3.94
CA LEU A 143 -5.34 -0.19 4.19
C LEU A 143 -5.68 0.86 5.25
N VAL A 144 -6.84 1.50 5.13
CA VAL A 144 -7.31 2.53 6.06
C VAL A 144 -7.57 1.94 7.43
N THR A 145 -8.26 0.81 7.48
CA THR A 145 -8.54 0.11 8.73
C THR A 145 -7.23 -0.25 9.45
N THR A 146 -6.26 -0.77 8.70
CA THR A 146 -4.93 -1.07 9.24
C THR A 146 -4.20 0.19 9.71
N GLY A 147 -4.27 1.28 8.96
CA GLY A 147 -3.66 2.57 9.32
C GLY A 147 -4.28 3.17 10.59
N ASN A 148 -5.60 3.22 10.66
CA ASN A 148 -6.33 3.74 11.84
C ASN A 148 -6.08 2.90 13.09
N LEU A 149 -6.02 1.58 12.95
CA LEU A 149 -5.65 0.70 14.04
C LEU A 149 -4.19 0.92 14.45
N ALA A 150 -3.30 1.12 13.49
CA ALA A 150 -1.88 1.36 13.73
C ALA A 150 -1.61 2.64 14.54
N ASP A 151 -2.40 3.69 14.35
CA ASP A 151 -2.31 4.92 15.14
C ASP A 151 -2.61 4.69 16.63
N THR A 152 -3.41 3.69 16.95
CA THR A 152 -3.79 3.34 18.32
C THR A 152 -2.82 2.32 18.95
N VAL A 153 -2.44 1.28 18.22
CA VAL A 153 -1.74 0.11 18.78
C VAL A 153 -0.34 -0.10 18.22
N GLY A 154 0.06 0.71 17.26
CA GLY A 154 1.31 0.59 16.51
C GLY A 154 1.20 -0.34 15.30
N GLN A 155 1.99 -0.04 14.26
CA GLN A 155 1.89 -0.69 12.94
C GLN A 155 2.07 -2.22 12.98
N SER A 156 3.02 -2.72 13.78
CA SER A 156 3.29 -4.16 13.83
C SER A 156 2.10 -4.96 14.38
N LYS A 157 1.45 -4.45 15.43
CA LYS A 157 0.28 -5.11 16.04
C LYS A 157 -0.95 -4.99 15.14
N ALA A 158 -1.22 -3.82 14.59
CA ALA A 158 -2.33 -3.60 13.67
C ALA A 158 -2.25 -4.56 12.48
N THR A 159 -1.11 -4.61 11.81
CA THR A 159 -0.89 -5.52 10.68
C THR A 159 -1.03 -6.99 11.07
N ALA A 160 -0.54 -7.39 12.25
CA ALA A 160 -0.67 -8.76 12.72
C ALA A 160 -2.14 -9.14 12.94
N VAL A 161 -2.91 -8.28 13.62
CA VAL A 161 -4.35 -8.51 13.87
C VAL A 161 -5.12 -8.65 12.55
N ILE A 162 -4.94 -7.73 11.62
CA ILE A 162 -5.65 -7.76 10.33
C ILE A 162 -5.28 -9.03 9.53
N ASN A 163 -4.00 -9.34 9.39
CA ASN A 163 -3.57 -10.50 8.60
C ASN A 163 -4.02 -11.82 9.22
N GLU A 164 -3.95 -11.97 10.54
CA GLU A 164 -4.39 -13.18 11.23
C GLU A 164 -5.90 -13.35 11.16
N THR A 165 -6.66 -12.27 11.30
CA THR A 165 -8.12 -12.28 11.09
C THR A 165 -8.46 -12.75 9.67
N LYS A 166 -7.86 -12.16 8.65
CA LYS A 166 -8.06 -12.58 7.25
C LYS A 166 -7.76 -14.06 7.04
N LEU A 167 -6.65 -14.53 7.58
CA LEU A 167 -6.23 -15.91 7.46
C LEU A 167 -7.29 -16.84 8.07
N GLN A 168 -7.74 -16.60 9.30
CA GLN A 168 -8.73 -17.43 9.98
C GLN A 168 -10.09 -17.39 9.28
N VAL A 169 -10.54 -16.22 8.81
CA VAL A 169 -11.79 -16.07 8.07
C VAL A 169 -11.76 -16.87 6.77
N ILE A 170 -10.68 -16.77 6.00
CA ILE A 170 -10.53 -17.46 4.72
C ILE A 170 -10.39 -18.97 4.91
N GLU A 171 -9.51 -19.42 5.81
CA GLU A 171 -9.26 -20.85 6.04
C GLU A 171 -10.51 -21.60 6.53
N ASN A 172 -11.34 -20.93 7.32
CA ASN A 172 -12.56 -21.54 7.87
C ASN A 172 -13.83 -21.21 7.07
N ASN A 173 -13.71 -20.46 5.96
CA ASN A 173 -14.82 -19.99 5.13
C ASN A 173 -15.92 -19.29 5.94
N ILE A 174 -15.54 -18.43 6.88
CA ILE A 174 -16.45 -17.70 7.77
C ILE A 174 -17.06 -16.52 7.00
N THR A 175 -18.38 -16.39 7.06
CA THR A 175 -19.14 -15.32 6.41
C THR A 175 -20.10 -14.59 7.38
N ASP A 176 -20.22 -15.06 8.59
CA ASP A 176 -21.04 -14.42 9.62
C ASP A 176 -20.26 -13.31 10.32
N ILE A 177 -20.82 -12.09 10.30
CA ILE A 177 -20.16 -10.91 10.87
C ILE A 177 -19.89 -11.08 12.37
N SER A 178 -20.83 -11.68 13.12
CA SER A 178 -20.69 -11.87 14.56
C SER A 178 -19.53 -12.85 14.87
N GLU A 179 -19.33 -13.83 14.02
CA GLU A 179 -18.22 -14.77 14.14
C GLU A 179 -16.89 -14.10 13.79
N ILE A 180 -16.86 -13.27 12.75
CA ILE A 180 -15.69 -12.47 12.37
C ILE A 180 -15.31 -11.52 13.52
N THR A 181 -16.28 -10.80 14.10
CA THR A 181 -16.05 -9.90 15.24
C THR A 181 -15.45 -10.65 16.42
N ASN A 182 -15.92 -11.87 16.71
CA ASN A 182 -15.35 -12.68 17.79
C ASN A 182 -13.90 -13.08 17.50
N ILE A 183 -13.56 -13.40 16.24
CA ILE A 183 -12.19 -13.72 15.81
C ILE A 183 -11.30 -12.49 16.00
N VAL A 184 -11.73 -11.33 15.52
CA VAL A 184 -11.00 -10.06 15.68
C VAL A 184 -10.71 -9.79 17.17
N ASN A 185 -11.70 -9.93 18.02
CA ASN A 185 -11.54 -9.73 19.47
C ASN A 185 -10.56 -10.72 20.11
N ASN A 186 -10.63 -11.99 19.72
CA ASN A 186 -9.72 -13.02 20.24
C ASN A 186 -8.28 -12.76 19.82
N ILE A 187 -8.06 -12.48 18.53
CA ILE A 187 -6.73 -12.16 17.99
C ILE A 187 -6.19 -10.89 18.64
N SER A 188 -7.01 -9.86 18.79
CA SER A 188 -6.60 -8.61 19.44
C SER A 188 -6.13 -8.84 20.87
N ASN A 189 -6.83 -9.69 21.63
CA ASN A 189 -6.41 -10.07 22.98
C ASN A 189 -5.08 -10.82 22.99
N ASP A 190 -4.84 -11.70 22.00
CA ASP A 190 -3.59 -12.44 21.88
C ASP A 190 -2.38 -11.52 21.62
N TYR A 191 -2.61 -10.37 20.99
CA TYR A 191 -1.60 -9.34 20.74
C TYR A 191 -1.57 -8.23 21.81
N ASP A 192 -2.30 -8.35 22.90
CA ASP A 192 -2.49 -7.28 23.91
C ASP A 192 -2.94 -5.96 23.27
N VAL A 193 -3.95 -6.04 22.41
CA VAL A 193 -4.56 -4.91 21.71
C VAL A 193 -5.98 -4.74 22.21
N THR A 194 -6.35 -3.52 22.57
CA THR A 194 -7.74 -3.15 22.82
C THR A 194 -8.28 -2.42 21.61
N ILE A 195 -9.30 -2.97 20.97
CA ILE A 195 -10.04 -2.36 19.87
C ILE A 195 -11.40 -1.89 20.33
N SER A 196 -11.90 -0.81 19.75
CA SER A 196 -13.27 -0.34 19.98
C SER A 196 -14.26 -1.12 19.13
N ASP A 197 -15.55 -1.06 19.48
CA ASP A 197 -16.63 -1.70 18.70
C ASP A 197 -16.61 -1.18 17.23
N ASP A 198 -16.40 0.13 17.02
CA ASP A 198 -16.29 0.75 15.69
C ASP A 198 -15.07 0.25 14.87
N GLN A 199 -14.02 -0.25 15.56
CA GLN A 199 -12.83 -0.80 14.89
C GLN A 199 -12.96 -2.30 14.59
N SER A 200 -13.93 -2.96 15.19
CA SER A 200 -14.19 -4.41 15.01
C SER A 200 -15.28 -4.69 13.95
N GLU A 201 -16.04 -3.67 13.55
CA GLU A 201 -17.02 -3.71 12.46
C GLU A 201 -16.36 -3.52 11.10
#